data_625334c4f371e4231d817f065d65b01a
#
_entry.id   625334c4f371e4231d817f065d65b01a
#
_cell.length_a   1.000
_cell.length_b   1.000
_cell.length_c   1.000
_cell.angle_alpha   90.00
_cell.angle_beta   90.00
_cell.angle_gamma   90.00
#
_symmetry.space_group_name_H-M   'P 1'
#
loop_
_entity.id
_entity.type
_entity.pdbx_description
1 polymer ?
#
loop_
_entity_poly.entity_id
_entity_poly.type
_entity_poly.pdbx_seq_one_letter_code
_entity_poly.pdbx_strand_id
1 'polypeptide(L)'
;VKAGRCINKPNPNKNTKAPSPALTAPALWFGPRQDGKVQMYSASVSTYPDSSSSRIFLQELKTRTDPARPGRHSLAALNAQDIKSREPNFNSRQTVIRLPGGVYKISSGKNGGRVAGFNGNDGKNDTFGIFKDRYVTPETNEWSEVLLPWTARYYGNDDIFKTFNQPNNKKQSDKKQYSQKYRIRTKENDNDKPRDLGDIVNSPITAVGGYLATSANDGMVHIFKKTGTDQRGYELKLSYIPGTMERKDIENQDSTLAKELRTFAEKGYVGDRYGVDGGFVLRQVNLNGQDRVFMFGAMGFGGRGAYALDLSKIDSNPVGVSMFDVQNESKNNGV
;
A
#
# COMPACT_ATOMS: atom_id res chain seq x y z
N VAL A 1 4.18 -30.11 -2.38
CA VAL A 1 3.05 -29.31 -2.85
C VAL A 1 3.54 -27.86 -2.95
N LYS A 2 3.63 -27.33 -4.16
CA LYS A 2 3.99 -25.92 -4.34
C LYS A 2 2.78 -25.07 -3.95
N ALA A 3 2.82 -24.47 -2.79
CA ALA A 3 1.75 -23.66 -2.22
C ALA A 3 1.21 -22.59 -3.21
N GLY A 4 2.03 -22.04 -4.09
CA GLY A 4 1.63 -21.06 -5.09
C GLY A 4 0.66 -21.54 -6.16
N ARG A 5 0.51 -22.84 -6.38
CA ARG A 5 -0.44 -23.37 -7.38
C ARG A 5 -1.90 -23.38 -6.92
N CYS A 6 -2.14 -23.40 -5.62
CA CYS A 6 -3.50 -23.38 -5.08
C CYS A 6 -4.05 -21.95 -4.98
N ILE A 7 -3.17 -20.97 -4.85
CA ILE A 7 -3.52 -19.55 -4.63
C ILE A 7 -4.03 -18.90 -5.93
N ASN A 8 -3.49 -19.31 -7.07
CA ASN A 8 -3.77 -18.69 -8.37
C ASN A 8 -4.95 -19.34 -9.13
N LYS A 9 -5.61 -20.34 -8.57
CA LYS A 9 -6.79 -20.90 -9.21
C LYS A 9 -8.02 -20.14 -8.75
N PRO A 10 -8.80 -19.56 -9.67
CA PRO A 10 -10.11 -19.03 -9.30
C PRO A 10 -10.92 -20.15 -8.66
N ASN A 11 -11.63 -19.81 -7.59
CA ASN A 11 -12.56 -20.77 -6.96
C ASN A 11 -13.57 -21.20 -8.02
N PRO A 12 -13.57 -22.46 -8.47
CA PRO A 12 -14.49 -22.94 -9.49
C PRO A 12 -15.95 -22.92 -9.02
N ASN A 13 -16.18 -22.87 -7.72
CA ASN A 13 -17.49 -22.80 -7.10
C ASN A 13 -17.80 -21.39 -6.60
N LYS A 14 -18.28 -20.54 -7.49
CA LYS A 14 -18.77 -19.20 -7.12
C LYS A 14 -19.90 -19.19 -6.09
N ASN A 15 -20.53 -20.34 -5.86
CA ASN A 15 -21.67 -20.50 -4.96
C ASN A 15 -21.31 -21.10 -3.60
N THR A 16 -20.06 -21.44 -3.34
CA THR A 16 -19.67 -21.94 -2.02
C THR A 16 -19.39 -20.76 -1.10
N LYS A 17 -20.00 -20.79 0.07
CA LYS A 17 -19.73 -19.85 1.17
C LYS A 17 -18.35 -20.06 1.83
N ALA A 18 -17.56 -20.98 1.33
CA ALA A 18 -16.21 -21.20 1.83
C ALA A 18 -15.33 -20.00 1.49
N PRO A 19 -14.63 -19.39 2.46
CA PRO A 19 -13.70 -18.31 2.20
C PRO A 19 -12.58 -18.80 1.30
N SER A 20 -12.16 -17.97 0.37
CA SER A 20 -10.94 -18.23 -0.42
C SER A 20 -9.74 -18.31 0.53
N PRO A 21 -8.75 -19.17 0.26
CA PRO A 21 -7.57 -19.27 1.11
C PRO A 21 -6.82 -17.93 1.10
N ALA A 22 -6.30 -17.55 2.25
CA ALA A 22 -5.42 -16.39 2.36
C ALA A 22 -4.18 -16.56 1.47
N LEU A 23 -3.68 -15.46 0.92
CA LEU A 23 -2.49 -15.47 0.07
C LEU A 23 -1.24 -15.93 0.83
N THR A 24 -1.15 -15.56 2.10
CA THR A 24 -0.04 -15.92 3.00
C THR A 24 -0.51 -15.85 4.46
N ALA A 25 0.31 -16.35 5.36
CA ALA A 25 0.10 -16.19 6.79
C ALA A 25 0.20 -14.70 7.18
N PRO A 26 -0.59 -14.23 8.17
CA PRO A 26 -0.50 -12.87 8.65
C PRO A 26 0.90 -12.54 9.16
N ALA A 27 1.40 -11.34 8.83
CA ALA A 27 2.59 -10.80 9.46
C ALA A 27 2.26 -10.38 10.90
N LEU A 28 3.12 -10.70 11.84
CA LEU A 28 2.96 -10.41 13.26
C LEU A 28 4.17 -9.66 13.80
N TRP A 29 3.91 -8.70 14.70
CA TRP A 29 4.93 -8.06 15.50
C TRP A 29 4.45 -7.88 16.94
N PHE A 30 5.33 -8.15 17.87
CA PHE A 30 5.04 -8.01 19.30
C PHE A 30 5.88 -6.89 19.89
N GLY A 31 5.21 -5.93 20.53
CA GLY A 31 5.85 -4.84 21.24
C GLY A 31 6.46 -5.28 22.57
N PRO A 32 7.24 -4.41 23.20
CA PRO A 32 7.75 -4.66 24.53
C PRO A 32 6.60 -4.75 25.55
N ARG A 33 6.82 -5.54 26.60
CA ARG A 33 5.87 -5.64 27.70
C ARG A 33 5.82 -4.33 28.46
N GLN A 34 4.63 -3.77 28.60
CA GLN A 34 4.36 -2.58 29.40
C GLN A 34 3.16 -2.87 30.31
N ASP A 35 3.29 -2.56 31.60
CA ASP A 35 2.25 -2.76 32.62
C ASP A 35 1.61 -4.15 32.60
N GLY A 36 2.42 -5.17 32.41
CA GLY A 36 1.96 -6.56 32.33
C GLY A 36 1.28 -6.95 31.01
N LYS A 37 1.19 -6.03 30.05
CA LYS A 37 0.51 -6.22 28.77
C LYS A 37 1.50 -6.22 27.61
N VAL A 38 1.21 -7.01 26.58
CA VAL A 38 1.97 -7.04 25.34
C VAL A 38 1.08 -6.57 24.19
N GLN A 39 1.55 -5.60 23.44
CA GLN A 39 0.88 -5.16 22.22
C GLN A 39 1.26 -6.07 21.06
N MET A 40 0.28 -6.50 20.31
CA MET A 40 0.48 -7.27 19.08
C MET A 40 -0.07 -6.50 17.89
N TYR A 41 0.73 -6.37 16.87
CA TYR A 41 0.32 -5.82 15.59
C TYR A 41 0.30 -6.94 14.56
N SER A 42 -0.78 -7.05 13.83
CA SER A 42 -0.94 -8.06 12.79
C SER A 42 -1.46 -7.45 11.51
N ALA A 43 -0.93 -7.91 10.38
CA ALA A 43 -1.46 -7.62 9.07
C ALA A 43 -2.05 -8.89 8.50
N SER A 44 -3.33 -8.88 8.18
CA SER A 44 -3.99 -9.95 7.44
C SER A 44 -3.97 -9.66 5.95
N VAL A 45 -3.78 -10.70 5.18
CA VAL A 45 -3.82 -10.61 3.72
C VAL A 45 -5.23 -10.89 3.24
N SER A 46 -5.65 -10.19 2.21
CA SER A 46 -6.92 -10.45 1.56
C SER A 46 -6.96 -11.84 0.93
N THR A 47 -8.16 -12.33 0.73
CA THR A 47 -8.41 -13.57 0.02
C THR A 47 -8.49 -13.31 -1.48
N TYR A 48 -7.94 -14.24 -2.27
CA TYR A 48 -8.12 -14.21 -3.72
C TYR A 48 -9.60 -14.45 -4.10
N PRO A 49 -10.19 -13.77 -5.08
CA PRO A 49 -9.59 -12.82 -6.01
C PRO A 49 -9.64 -11.35 -5.56
N ASP A 50 -9.99 -11.11 -4.33
CA ASP A 50 -10.24 -9.79 -3.76
C ASP A 50 -8.94 -9.08 -3.32
N SER A 51 -7.94 -9.00 -4.19
CA SER A 51 -6.70 -8.28 -3.88
C SER A 51 -6.95 -6.79 -3.53
N SER A 52 -6.03 -6.20 -2.80
CA SER A 52 -6.12 -4.84 -2.24
C SER A 52 -7.04 -4.69 -1.03
N SER A 53 -7.10 -5.71 -0.19
CA SER A 53 -7.92 -5.69 1.02
C SER A 53 -7.20 -6.15 2.28
N SER A 54 -5.88 -6.03 2.33
CA SER A 54 -5.16 -6.28 3.57
C SER A 54 -5.61 -5.35 4.69
N ARG A 55 -5.71 -5.89 5.89
CA ARG A 55 -6.15 -5.18 7.08
C ARG A 55 -5.08 -5.30 8.16
N ILE A 56 -4.93 -4.24 8.94
CA ILE A 56 -4.02 -4.20 10.08
C ILE A 56 -4.85 -4.16 11.35
N PHE A 57 -4.48 -5.00 12.31
CA PHE A 57 -5.14 -5.07 13.60
C PHE A 57 -4.14 -4.77 14.71
N LEU A 58 -4.51 -3.84 15.58
CA LEU A 58 -3.74 -3.43 16.74
C LEU A 58 -4.36 -4.08 17.97
N GLN A 59 -3.78 -5.18 18.43
CA GLN A 59 -4.34 -6.00 19.48
C GLN A 59 -3.52 -5.91 20.77
N GLU A 60 -4.16 -6.20 21.86
CA GLU A 60 -3.54 -6.33 23.18
C GLU A 60 -3.61 -7.79 23.62
N LEU A 61 -2.45 -8.37 23.93
CA LEU A 61 -2.37 -9.68 24.55
C LEU A 61 -2.63 -9.55 26.05
N LYS A 62 -3.73 -10.10 26.50
CA LYS A 62 -4.03 -10.18 27.91
C LYS A 62 -3.49 -11.50 28.46
N THR A 63 -2.88 -11.42 29.64
CA THR A 63 -2.56 -12.62 30.42
C THR A 63 -3.89 -13.22 30.88
N ARG A 64 -4.22 -14.39 30.38
CA ARG A 64 -5.31 -15.17 30.94
C ARG A 64 -4.72 -16.06 32.01
N THR A 65 -5.13 -15.90 33.24
CA THR A 65 -4.93 -16.92 34.27
C THR A 65 -5.82 -18.10 33.92
N ASP A 66 -5.26 -19.06 33.26
CA ASP A 66 -5.88 -20.38 33.14
C ASP A 66 -5.48 -21.17 34.41
N PRO A 67 -6.43 -21.54 35.27
CA PRO A 67 -6.12 -22.29 36.49
C PRO A 67 -5.38 -23.61 36.19
N ALA A 68 -5.63 -24.20 35.02
CA ALA A 68 -4.98 -25.44 34.59
C ALA A 68 -3.60 -25.21 33.95
N ARG A 69 -3.26 -23.98 33.56
CA ARG A 69 -2.02 -23.65 32.86
C ARG A 69 -1.55 -22.23 33.21
N PRO A 70 -1.00 -22.02 34.41
CA PRO A 70 -0.49 -20.72 34.82
C PRO A 70 0.55 -20.18 33.86
N GLY A 71 0.48 -18.91 33.52
CA GLY A 71 1.47 -18.21 32.67
C GLY A 71 1.23 -18.26 31.18
N ARG A 72 0.17 -18.88 30.68
CA ARG A 72 -0.19 -18.81 29.25
C ARG A 72 -0.91 -17.50 28.91
N HIS A 73 -0.42 -16.85 27.86
CA HIS A 73 -1.05 -15.71 27.24
C HIS A 73 -2.06 -16.20 26.18
N SER A 74 -3.22 -15.61 26.15
CA SER A 74 -4.21 -15.84 25.10
C SER A 74 -4.76 -14.52 24.57
N LEU A 75 -5.08 -14.49 23.30
CA LEU A 75 -5.90 -13.41 22.74
C LEU A 75 -7.30 -13.50 23.32
N ALA A 76 -7.86 -12.36 23.75
CA ALA A 76 -9.26 -12.30 24.03
C ALA A 76 -10.08 -12.62 22.77
N ALA A 77 -11.18 -13.34 22.93
CA ALA A 77 -12.12 -13.54 21.82
C ALA A 77 -12.57 -12.18 21.28
N LEU A 78 -12.57 -12.05 19.96
CA LEU A 78 -12.92 -10.81 19.28
C LEU A 78 -14.32 -10.96 18.67
N ASN A 79 -15.20 -10.01 19.00
CA ASN A 79 -16.43 -9.81 18.23
C ASN A 79 -16.18 -8.85 17.06
N ALA A 80 -17.14 -8.77 16.12
CA ALA A 80 -16.98 -7.93 14.91
C ALA A 80 -16.75 -6.43 15.24
N GLN A 81 -17.31 -5.96 16.34
CA GLN A 81 -17.15 -4.56 16.77
C GLN A 81 -15.76 -4.32 17.37
N ASP A 82 -15.23 -5.28 18.13
CA ASP A 82 -13.86 -5.22 18.63
C ASP A 82 -12.83 -5.21 17.49
N ILE A 83 -13.05 -6.01 16.46
CA ILE A 83 -12.19 -6.03 15.27
C ILE A 83 -12.16 -4.65 14.62
N LYS A 84 -13.33 -4.02 14.43
CA LYS A 84 -13.44 -2.70 13.82
C LYS A 84 -12.70 -1.62 14.63
N SER A 85 -12.78 -1.66 15.95
CA SER A 85 -12.12 -0.69 16.84
C SER A 85 -10.60 -0.85 16.90
N ARG A 86 -10.05 -1.92 16.35
CA ARG A 86 -8.61 -2.23 16.40
C ARG A 86 -7.86 -1.94 15.12
N GLU A 87 -8.55 -1.45 14.11
CA GLU A 87 -7.92 -0.97 12.88
C GLU A 87 -7.40 0.46 13.08
N PRO A 88 -6.26 0.81 12.45
CA PRO A 88 -5.78 2.18 12.45
C PRO A 88 -6.72 3.11 11.67
N ASN A 89 -6.58 4.41 11.89
CA ASN A 89 -7.27 5.43 11.13
C ASN A 89 -6.51 5.72 9.82
N PHE A 90 -7.22 5.87 8.71
CA PHE A 90 -6.66 6.12 7.39
C PHE A 90 -6.93 7.53 6.84
N ASN A 91 -7.63 8.38 7.58
CA ASN A 91 -8.14 9.67 7.06
C ASN A 91 -7.04 10.73 6.84
N SER A 92 -5.90 10.60 7.50
CA SER A 92 -4.80 11.59 7.45
C SER A 92 -3.72 11.26 6.43
N ARG A 93 -3.96 10.29 5.57
CA ARG A 93 -2.97 9.81 4.62
C ARG A 93 -2.50 10.90 3.66
N GLN A 94 -1.19 11.07 3.57
CA GLN A 94 -0.51 11.78 2.50
C GLN A 94 0.25 10.79 1.62
N THR A 95 0.26 11.01 0.32
CA THR A 95 0.97 10.14 -0.63
C THR A 95 2.10 10.91 -1.28
N VAL A 96 3.30 10.36 -1.25
CA VAL A 96 4.47 10.92 -1.92
C VAL A 96 5.09 9.87 -2.85
N ILE A 97 5.65 10.34 -3.94
CA ILE A 97 6.27 9.50 -4.96
C ILE A 97 7.65 10.05 -5.33
N ARG A 98 8.63 9.16 -5.44
CA ARG A 98 9.91 9.48 -6.06
C ARG A 98 9.87 9.18 -7.55
N LEU A 99 10.26 10.18 -8.33
CA LEU A 99 10.43 10.11 -9.78
C LEU A 99 11.85 10.57 -10.14
N PRO A 100 12.32 10.40 -11.37
CA PRO A 100 13.67 10.82 -11.75
C PRO A 100 13.99 12.29 -11.46
N GLY A 101 13.02 13.17 -11.55
CA GLY A 101 13.18 14.61 -11.26
C GLY A 101 13.12 14.99 -9.79
N GLY A 102 12.74 14.10 -8.90
CA GLY A 102 12.64 14.37 -7.46
C GLY A 102 11.53 13.63 -6.74
N VAL A 103 11.21 14.10 -5.54
CA VAL A 103 10.13 13.58 -4.71
C VAL A 103 8.97 14.54 -4.71
N TYR A 104 7.79 14.06 -4.99
CA TYR A 104 6.58 14.86 -5.15
C TYR A 104 5.47 14.37 -4.22
N LYS A 105 4.74 15.31 -3.64
CA LYS A 105 3.49 15.02 -2.98
C LYS A 105 2.38 14.92 -4.02
N ILE A 106 1.64 13.82 -4.00
CA ILE A 106 0.46 13.68 -4.84
C ILE A 106 -0.69 14.41 -4.13
N SER A 107 -1.06 15.58 -4.64
CA SER A 107 -2.12 16.43 -4.09
C SER A 107 -3.30 16.46 -5.03
N SER A 108 -4.53 16.36 -4.49
CA SER A 108 -5.74 16.55 -5.30
C SER A 108 -5.95 18.03 -5.61
N GLY A 109 -6.51 18.33 -6.79
CA GLY A 109 -7.06 19.64 -7.08
C GLY A 109 -8.31 19.94 -6.25
N LYS A 110 -8.78 21.19 -6.28
CA LYS A 110 -9.86 21.73 -5.42
C LYS A 110 -11.15 20.90 -5.33
N ASN A 111 -11.43 20.01 -6.26
CA ASN A 111 -12.63 19.18 -6.28
C ASN A 111 -12.34 17.67 -6.32
N GLY A 112 -11.18 17.25 -5.87
CA GLY A 112 -10.86 15.83 -5.75
C GLY A 112 -10.58 15.09 -7.06
N GLY A 113 -10.51 15.78 -8.20
CA GLY A 113 -10.44 15.13 -9.51
C GLY A 113 -9.07 15.14 -10.17
N ARG A 114 -8.27 16.17 -10.02
CA ARG A 114 -7.02 16.31 -10.74
C ARG A 114 -5.84 16.50 -9.79
N VAL A 115 -4.78 15.76 -10.04
CA VAL A 115 -3.54 15.93 -9.29
C VAL A 115 -2.82 17.19 -9.75
N ALA A 116 -2.29 17.95 -8.80
CA ALA A 116 -1.48 19.15 -9.02
C ALA A 116 -0.10 19.00 -8.40
N GLY A 117 0.84 19.85 -8.75
CA GLY A 117 2.14 19.97 -8.09
C GLY A 117 3.27 19.16 -8.70
N PHE A 118 3.07 18.53 -9.85
CA PHE A 118 4.15 17.96 -10.64
C PHE A 118 4.76 19.01 -11.58
N ASN A 119 6.08 19.12 -11.57
CA ASN A 119 6.79 20.04 -12.43
C ASN A 119 7.13 19.41 -13.79
N GLY A 120 6.73 20.08 -14.86
CA GLY A 120 7.23 19.93 -16.22
C GLY A 120 7.23 18.51 -16.79
N ASN A 121 8.35 17.82 -16.72
CA ASN A 121 8.58 16.61 -17.49
C ASN A 121 8.25 15.29 -16.78
N ASP A 122 8.03 15.29 -15.46
CA ASP A 122 7.82 14.07 -14.68
C ASP A 122 6.38 13.60 -14.65
N GLY A 123 5.44 14.44 -15.04
CA GLY A 123 4.01 14.11 -15.02
C GLY A 123 3.45 13.90 -16.42
N LYS A 124 3.66 12.72 -17.00
CA LYS A 124 3.10 12.28 -18.28
C LYS A 124 2.49 10.89 -18.16
N ASN A 125 1.63 10.53 -19.11
CA ASN A 125 1.03 9.21 -19.16
C ASN A 125 2.08 8.08 -19.17
N ASP A 126 3.12 8.21 -19.99
CA ASP A 126 4.17 7.19 -20.12
C ASP A 126 5.00 7.01 -18.83
N THR A 127 5.14 8.04 -18.02
CA THR A 127 5.78 7.94 -16.69
C THR A 127 5.10 6.89 -15.81
N PHE A 128 3.80 6.70 -15.96
CA PHE A 128 2.96 5.84 -15.13
C PHE A 128 2.41 4.61 -15.88
N GLY A 129 2.98 4.29 -17.04
CA GLY A 129 2.62 3.11 -17.81
C GLY A 129 1.32 3.24 -18.59
N ILE A 130 0.84 4.45 -18.85
CA ILE A 130 -0.33 4.72 -19.67
C ILE A 130 0.13 4.95 -21.11
N PHE A 131 0.03 3.93 -21.93
CA PHE A 131 0.44 3.98 -23.33
C PHE A 131 -0.75 3.84 -24.26
N LYS A 132 -0.57 4.34 -25.48
CA LYS A 132 -1.49 4.05 -26.59
C LYS A 132 -1.48 2.55 -26.87
N ASP A 133 -2.64 1.96 -26.92
CA ASP A 133 -2.82 0.59 -27.38
C ASP A 133 -3.48 0.55 -28.76
N ARG A 134 -3.75 -0.66 -29.24
CA ARG A 134 -4.36 -0.87 -30.56
C ARG A 134 -5.74 -0.24 -30.71
N TYR A 135 -6.47 -0.10 -29.60
CA TYR A 135 -7.89 0.25 -29.62
C TYR A 135 -8.17 1.63 -29.07
N VAL A 136 -7.33 2.10 -28.14
CA VAL A 136 -7.55 3.32 -27.38
C VAL A 136 -6.31 4.19 -27.37
N THR A 137 -6.50 5.45 -27.77
CA THR A 137 -5.50 6.51 -27.47
C THR A 137 -5.96 7.20 -26.19
N PRO A 138 -5.22 7.07 -25.08
CA PRO A 138 -5.62 7.67 -23.82
C PRO A 138 -5.55 9.19 -23.91
N GLU A 139 -6.41 9.85 -23.13
CA GLU A 139 -6.31 11.28 -22.90
C GLU A 139 -4.94 11.63 -22.30
N THR A 140 -4.35 12.74 -22.73
CA THR A 140 -3.00 13.16 -22.31
C THR A 140 -2.88 13.38 -20.81
N ASN A 141 -3.99 13.66 -20.14
CA ASN A 141 -4.09 13.95 -18.71
C ASN A 141 -4.62 12.76 -17.89
N GLU A 142 -4.75 11.57 -18.45
CA GLU A 142 -5.30 10.43 -17.71
C GLU A 142 -4.52 10.13 -16.42
N TRP A 143 -3.20 10.26 -16.47
CA TRP A 143 -2.33 10.09 -15.30
C TRP A 143 -2.73 10.98 -14.11
N SER A 144 -3.06 12.24 -14.36
CA SER A 144 -3.37 13.24 -13.32
C SER A 144 -4.86 13.33 -12.99
N GLU A 145 -5.73 12.99 -13.93
CA GLU A 145 -7.18 13.07 -13.73
C GLU A 145 -7.77 11.78 -13.16
N VAL A 146 -7.15 10.65 -13.41
CA VAL A 146 -7.71 9.34 -13.05
C VAL A 146 -6.74 8.47 -12.28
N LEU A 147 -5.56 8.16 -12.83
CA LEU A 147 -4.66 7.17 -12.24
C LEU A 147 -4.10 7.58 -10.88
N LEU A 148 -3.49 8.74 -10.77
CA LEU A 148 -2.93 9.19 -9.49
C LEU A 148 -3.99 9.50 -8.44
N PRO A 149 -5.15 10.10 -8.75
CA PRO A 149 -6.28 10.16 -7.83
C PRO A 149 -6.75 8.79 -7.35
N TRP A 150 -6.81 7.80 -8.23
CA TRP A 150 -7.09 6.41 -7.86
C TRP A 150 -6.03 5.85 -6.91
N THR A 151 -4.77 6.02 -7.26
CA THR A 151 -3.62 5.55 -6.48
C THR A 151 -3.58 6.18 -5.08
N ALA A 152 -3.79 7.48 -4.99
CA ALA A 152 -3.79 8.24 -3.73
C ALA A 152 -5.13 8.17 -2.97
N ARG A 153 -6.14 7.54 -3.52
CA ARG A 153 -7.48 7.39 -2.90
C ARG A 153 -8.15 8.70 -2.55
N TYR A 154 -8.12 9.65 -3.47
CA TYR A 154 -8.77 10.95 -3.26
C TYR A 154 -10.28 10.92 -3.34
N TYR A 155 -10.85 9.88 -3.91
CA TYR A 155 -12.29 9.71 -3.97
C TYR A 155 -12.78 8.98 -2.73
N GLY A 156 -13.82 9.49 -2.09
CA GLY A 156 -14.39 8.91 -0.87
C GLY A 156 -15.02 7.52 -1.08
N ASN A 157 -15.42 7.26 -2.33
CA ASN A 157 -15.88 5.95 -2.81
C ASN A 157 -15.37 5.71 -4.23
N ASP A 158 -15.50 4.48 -4.70
CA ASP A 158 -15.05 4.09 -6.03
C ASP A 158 -16.16 4.24 -7.12
N ASP A 159 -17.29 4.89 -6.84
CA ASP A 159 -18.40 4.99 -7.80
C ASP A 159 -18.01 5.73 -9.08
N ILE A 160 -17.12 6.71 -8.95
CA ILE A 160 -16.58 7.41 -10.12
C ILE A 160 -15.88 6.45 -11.09
N PHE A 161 -15.22 5.40 -10.57
CA PHE A 161 -14.53 4.41 -11.42
C PHE A 161 -15.50 3.45 -12.08
N LYS A 162 -16.68 3.22 -11.50
CA LYS A 162 -17.79 2.51 -12.18
C LYS A 162 -18.18 3.26 -13.46
N THR A 163 -18.22 4.59 -13.39
CA THR A 163 -18.49 5.43 -14.56
C THR A 163 -17.38 5.36 -15.59
N PHE A 164 -16.12 5.42 -15.17
CA PHE A 164 -14.97 5.29 -16.08
C PHE A 164 -14.89 3.92 -16.76
N ASN A 165 -15.35 2.89 -16.09
CA ASN A 165 -15.28 1.52 -16.57
C ASN A 165 -16.40 1.12 -17.53
N GLN A 166 -17.36 2.00 -17.83
CA GLN A 166 -18.44 1.68 -18.75
C GLN A 166 -17.92 1.53 -20.19
N PRO A 167 -18.42 0.53 -20.94
CA PRO A 167 -17.96 0.26 -22.31
C PRO A 167 -18.13 1.45 -23.27
N ASN A 168 -19.12 2.27 -23.03
CA ASN A 168 -19.42 3.50 -23.77
C ASN A 168 -19.11 4.73 -22.92
N ASN A 169 -17.93 4.79 -22.36
CA ASN A 169 -17.49 5.92 -21.56
C ASN A 169 -17.33 7.23 -22.38
N LYS A 170 -18.07 7.28 -23.45
CA LYS A 170 -18.45 8.49 -24.13
C LYS A 170 -19.52 9.14 -23.25
N LYS A 171 -19.15 9.89 -22.23
CA LYS A 171 -19.98 11.03 -21.89
C LYS A 171 -20.18 11.74 -23.23
N GLN A 172 -21.40 11.82 -23.65
CA GLN A 172 -21.74 12.35 -24.98
C GLN A 172 -21.14 13.74 -25.25
N SER A 173 -20.75 14.49 -24.21
CA SER A 173 -20.12 15.79 -24.31
C SER A 173 -18.60 15.79 -24.43
N ASP A 174 -17.86 14.84 -23.83
CA ASP A 174 -16.42 15.03 -23.63
C ASP A 174 -15.53 14.06 -24.40
N LYS A 175 -16.06 13.02 -25.01
CA LYS A 175 -15.34 12.01 -25.84
C LYS A 175 -14.06 11.44 -25.20
N LYS A 176 -13.90 11.56 -23.87
CA LYS A 176 -12.72 11.06 -23.16
C LYS A 176 -12.73 9.55 -23.11
N GLN A 177 -11.64 8.95 -23.54
CA GLN A 177 -11.44 7.49 -23.48
C GLN A 177 -10.31 7.19 -22.53
N TYR A 178 -10.55 6.30 -21.57
CA TYR A 178 -9.54 5.83 -20.66
C TYR A 178 -8.93 4.53 -21.18
N SER A 179 -7.62 4.41 -21.02
CA SER A 179 -6.84 3.32 -21.59
C SER A 179 -7.09 1.97 -20.93
N GLN A 180 -7.75 1.95 -19.79
CA GLN A 180 -8.00 0.73 -19.00
C GLN A 180 -9.23 0.84 -18.13
N LYS A 181 -9.63 -0.31 -17.57
CA LYS A 181 -10.60 -0.37 -16.48
C LYS A 181 -9.86 -0.24 -15.15
N TYR A 182 -10.36 0.62 -14.29
CA TYR A 182 -9.84 0.81 -12.93
C TYR A 182 -10.57 -0.11 -11.97
N ARG A 183 -9.83 -0.82 -11.12
CA ARG A 183 -10.44 -1.70 -10.13
C ARG A 183 -11.22 -0.89 -9.10
N ILE A 184 -12.37 -1.42 -8.73
CA ILE A 184 -13.19 -0.89 -7.64
C ILE A 184 -12.70 -1.53 -6.35
N ARG A 185 -12.30 -0.71 -5.38
CA ARG A 185 -11.77 -1.14 -4.10
C ARG A 185 -12.80 -1.17 -2.98
N THR A 186 -13.94 -0.51 -3.18
CA THR A 186 -15.06 -0.55 -2.24
C THR A 186 -15.82 -1.86 -2.39
N LYS A 187 -15.99 -2.59 -1.30
CA LYS A 187 -16.69 -3.87 -1.31
C LYS A 187 -18.17 -3.65 -1.06
N GLU A 188 -19.03 -4.05 -2.00
CA GLU A 188 -20.48 -3.82 -1.95
C GLU A 188 -21.17 -4.45 -0.73
N ASN A 189 -20.60 -5.50 -0.17
CA ASN A 189 -21.20 -6.24 0.95
C ASN A 189 -20.55 -5.97 2.31
N ASP A 190 -19.66 -5.00 2.42
CA ASP A 190 -18.86 -4.74 3.62
C ASP A 190 -19.11 -3.34 4.18
N ASN A 191 -20.38 -2.89 4.18
CA ASN A 191 -20.80 -1.54 4.58
C ASN A 191 -20.01 -0.42 3.87
N ASP A 192 -19.77 -0.57 2.57
CA ASP A 192 -19.11 0.40 1.70
C ASP A 192 -17.77 0.93 2.23
N LYS A 193 -17.03 0.11 2.95
CA LYS A 193 -15.73 0.52 3.46
C LYS A 193 -14.67 0.45 2.38
N PRO A 194 -13.99 1.56 2.13
CA PRO A 194 -12.88 1.58 1.21
C PRO A 194 -11.75 0.66 1.71
N ARG A 195 -11.10 -0.01 0.79
CA ARG A 195 -9.90 -0.80 1.05
C ARG A 195 -8.70 0.11 0.92
N ASP A 196 -8.12 0.46 2.06
CA ASP A 196 -7.08 1.50 2.13
C ASP A 196 -5.69 0.98 1.81
N LEU A 197 -5.46 -0.31 1.94
CA LEU A 197 -4.18 -0.96 1.74
C LEU A 197 -4.23 -1.95 0.58
N GLY A 198 -3.11 -2.05 -0.14
CA GLY A 198 -2.86 -3.19 -1.03
C GLY A 198 -2.54 -4.47 -0.24
N ASP A 199 -2.30 -5.55 -0.97
CA ASP A 199 -1.97 -6.83 -0.35
C ASP A 199 -0.58 -6.79 0.28
N ILE A 200 -0.52 -7.14 1.56
CA ILE A 200 0.73 -7.28 2.32
C ILE A 200 1.09 -8.77 2.32
N VAL A 201 2.05 -9.15 1.47
CA VAL A 201 2.35 -10.56 1.23
C VAL A 201 3.60 -11.00 2.00
N ASN A 202 4.78 -10.51 1.62
CA ASN A 202 6.05 -10.89 2.27
C ASN A 202 6.61 -9.79 3.17
N SER A 203 6.01 -8.61 3.17
CA SER A 203 6.46 -7.52 4.01
C SER A 203 6.17 -7.80 5.49
N PRO A 204 7.10 -7.50 6.38
CA PRO A 204 6.85 -7.50 7.82
C PRO A 204 5.93 -6.35 8.22
N ILE A 205 5.42 -6.41 9.44
CA ILE A 205 4.85 -5.27 10.15
C ILE A 205 5.71 -5.01 11.39
N THR A 206 6.13 -3.77 11.60
CA THR A 206 7.08 -3.42 12.67
C THR A 206 6.73 -2.06 13.24
N ALA A 207 6.81 -1.93 14.56
CA ALA A 207 6.61 -0.66 15.24
C ALA A 207 7.82 -0.29 16.11
N VAL A 208 8.32 0.93 15.95
CA VAL A 208 9.45 1.48 16.72
C VAL A 208 9.22 2.98 16.92
N GLY A 209 9.42 3.45 18.15
CA GLY A 209 9.45 4.88 18.44
C GLY A 209 8.16 5.65 18.13
N GLY A 210 7.00 5.00 18.20
CA GLY A 210 5.73 5.62 17.87
C GLY A 210 5.36 5.57 16.38
N TYR A 211 6.12 4.85 15.57
CA TYR A 211 5.84 4.59 14.16
C TYR A 211 5.58 3.12 13.92
N LEU A 212 4.63 2.82 13.07
CA LEU A 212 4.30 1.49 12.58
C LEU A 212 4.45 1.49 11.06
N ALA A 213 5.19 0.55 10.52
CA ALA A 213 5.43 0.46 9.10
C ALA A 213 5.13 -0.92 8.54
N THR A 214 4.70 -0.93 7.30
CA THR A 214 4.59 -2.10 6.44
C THR A 214 4.66 -1.67 4.99
N SER A 215 4.83 -2.61 4.08
CA SER A 215 4.76 -2.34 2.64
C SER A 215 3.80 -3.30 1.95
N ALA A 216 3.29 -2.89 0.80
CA ALA A 216 2.20 -3.60 0.15
C ALA A 216 2.35 -3.64 -1.38
N ASN A 217 1.56 -4.50 -2.01
CA ASN A 217 1.55 -4.69 -3.45
C ASN A 217 0.72 -3.63 -4.22
N ASP A 218 0.30 -2.57 -3.54
CA ASP A 218 -0.15 -1.33 -4.18
C ASP A 218 1.01 -0.41 -4.61
N GLY A 219 2.24 -0.86 -4.42
CA GLY A 219 3.45 -0.10 -4.74
C GLY A 219 3.87 0.88 -3.66
N MET A 220 3.39 0.73 -2.43
CA MET A 220 3.58 1.71 -1.37
C MET A 220 4.20 1.13 -0.11
N VAL A 221 5.01 1.97 0.53
CA VAL A 221 5.41 1.85 1.93
C VAL A 221 4.42 2.66 2.76
N HIS A 222 3.74 2.02 3.69
CA HIS A 222 2.73 2.67 4.54
C HIS A 222 3.30 2.95 5.93
N ILE A 223 3.28 4.20 6.35
CA ILE A 223 3.79 4.67 7.63
C ILE A 223 2.64 5.20 8.47
N PHE A 224 2.43 4.55 9.59
CA PHE A 224 1.47 4.95 10.61
C PHE A 224 2.21 5.61 11.76
N LYS A 225 1.62 6.65 12.33
CA LYS A 225 2.13 7.34 13.51
C LYS A 225 1.15 7.20 14.66
N LYS A 226 1.68 6.94 15.84
CA LYS A 226 0.90 6.94 17.06
C LYS A 226 0.38 8.33 17.38
N THR A 227 -0.90 8.43 17.65
CA THR A 227 -1.60 9.65 18.02
C THR A 227 -2.34 9.45 19.36
N GLY A 228 -2.35 10.49 20.18
CA GLY A 228 -3.00 10.44 21.49
C GLY A 228 -2.29 9.53 22.50
N THR A 229 -3.02 9.14 23.54
CA THR A 229 -2.52 8.36 24.68
C THR A 229 -2.78 6.86 24.57
N ASP A 230 -3.70 6.44 23.71
CA ASP A 230 -3.96 5.01 23.49
C ASP A 230 -2.75 4.36 22.84
N GLN A 231 -2.27 3.27 23.43
CA GLN A 231 -1.12 2.52 22.91
C GLN A 231 -1.37 1.94 21.50
N ARG A 232 -2.63 1.83 21.10
CA ARG A 232 -3.08 1.33 19.80
C ARG A 232 -3.55 2.44 18.85
N GLY A 233 -3.49 3.69 19.27
CA GLY A 233 -3.95 4.84 18.49
C GLY A 233 -2.98 5.19 17.37
N TYR A 234 -2.96 4.41 16.31
CA TYR A 234 -2.16 4.69 15.10
C TYR A 234 -3.02 5.27 13.98
N GLU A 235 -2.42 6.15 13.22
CA GLU A 235 -3.00 6.82 12.07
C GLU A 235 -2.06 6.67 10.86
N LEU A 236 -2.61 6.30 9.70
CA LEU A 236 -1.84 6.32 8.46
C LEU A 236 -1.52 7.76 8.08
N LYS A 237 -0.26 8.13 8.17
CA LYS A 237 0.23 9.49 7.88
C LYS A 237 0.83 9.64 6.50
N LEU A 238 1.54 8.60 6.04
CA LEU A 238 2.27 8.65 4.78
C LEU A 238 2.21 7.32 4.05
N SER A 239 2.00 7.40 2.74
CA SER A 239 2.25 6.31 1.81
C SER A 239 3.30 6.76 0.81
N TYR A 240 4.43 6.05 0.78
CA TYR A 240 5.57 6.39 -0.08
C TYR A 240 5.68 5.41 -1.24
N ILE A 241 5.81 5.94 -2.45
CA ILE A 241 5.99 5.17 -3.68
C ILE A 241 7.43 5.35 -4.16
N PRO A 242 8.28 4.32 -4.08
CA PRO A 242 9.64 4.35 -4.64
C PRO A 242 9.60 4.16 -6.16
N GLY A 243 9.07 5.15 -6.87
CA GLY A 243 8.66 5.05 -8.27
C GLY A 243 9.79 4.80 -9.26
N THR A 244 11.03 5.14 -8.91
CA THR A 244 12.20 4.96 -9.79
C THR A 244 12.77 3.55 -9.74
N MET A 245 12.30 2.70 -8.83
CA MET A 245 12.84 1.35 -8.65
C MET A 245 12.66 0.51 -9.91
N GLU A 246 13.77 -0.05 -10.39
CA GLU A 246 13.81 -0.87 -11.60
C GLU A 246 13.17 -2.22 -11.38
N ARG A 247 12.47 -2.70 -12.39
CA ARG A 247 11.85 -4.02 -12.44
C ARG A 247 11.58 -4.46 -13.88
N LYS A 248 11.23 -5.69 -14.04
CA LYS A 248 10.72 -6.19 -15.32
C LYS A 248 9.19 -6.11 -15.34
N ASP A 249 8.64 -5.75 -16.48
CA ASP A 249 7.21 -5.83 -16.73
C ASP A 249 6.75 -7.27 -17.07
N ILE A 250 5.47 -7.43 -17.40
CA ILE A 250 4.88 -8.74 -17.73
C ILE A 250 5.49 -9.37 -18.99
N GLU A 251 6.04 -8.55 -19.87
CA GLU A 251 6.70 -8.98 -21.12
C GLU A 251 8.22 -9.11 -20.95
N ASN A 252 8.70 -9.07 -19.71
CA ASN A 252 10.11 -9.12 -19.35
C ASN A 252 10.95 -7.95 -19.91
N GLN A 253 10.29 -6.82 -20.18
CA GLN A 253 10.97 -5.59 -20.57
C GLN A 253 11.36 -4.76 -19.35
N ASP A 254 12.37 -3.90 -19.51
CA ASP A 254 12.79 -2.97 -18.46
C ASP A 254 11.67 -1.97 -18.16
N SER A 255 11.37 -1.84 -16.88
CA SER A 255 10.32 -0.98 -16.35
C SER A 255 10.71 -0.37 -15.01
N THR A 256 9.85 0.42 -14.43
CA THR A 256 10.00 0.97 -13.09
C THR A 256 8.72 0.78 -12.30
N LEU A 257 8.78 0.94 -10.97
CA LEU A 257 7.58 0.82 -10.15
C LEU A 257 6.51 1.86 -10.56
N ALA A 258 6.91 3.09 -10.90
CA ALA A 258 5.97 4.11 -11.38
C ALA A 258 5.27 3.68 -12.67
N LYS A 259 5.97 3.08 -13.61
CA LYS A 259 5.38 2.56 -14.86
C LYS A 259 4.42 1.40 -14.64
N GLU A 260 4.50 0.72 -13.50
CA GLU A 260 3.61 -0.39 -13.15
C GLU A 260 2.34 0.07 -12.38
N LEU A 261 2.22 1.35 -12.05
CA LEU A 261 1.03 1.85 -11.31
C LEU A 261 -0.27 1.60 -12.08
N ARG A 262 -0.25 1.73 -13.40
CA ARG A 262 -1.40 1.38 -14.23
C ARG A 262 -1.79 -0.09 -14.07
N THR A 263 -0.81 -0.98 -14.08
CA THR A 263 -1.04 -2.42 -13.90
C THR A 263 -1.66 -2.72 -12.54
N PHE A 264 -1.20 -2.07 -11.49
CA PHE A 264 -1.80 -2.19 -10.16
C PHE A 264 -3.24 -1.69 -10.12
N ALA A 265 -3.53 -0.58 -10.82
CA ALA A 265 -4.88 -0.04 -10.91
C ALA A 265 -5.86 -0.93 -11.68
N GLU A 266 -5.37 -1.70 -12.65
CA GLU A 266 -6.18 -2.61 -13.45
C GLU A 266 -6.32 -4.00 -12.83
N LYS A 267 -5.21 -4.59 -12.39
CA LYS A 267 -5.14 -6.00 -12.03
C LYS A 267 -4.88 -6.26 -10.55
N GLY A 268 -4.26 -5.32 -9.85
CA GLY A 268 -3.79 -5.51 -8.48
C GLY A 268 -2.67 -6.55 -8.38
N TYR A 269 -2.63 -7.24 -7.26
CA TYR A 269 -1.75 -8.38 -7.10
C TYR A 269 -2.32 -9.59 -7.85
N VAL A 270 -1.62 -10.00 -8.87
CA VAL A 270 -1.96 -11.19 -9.65
C VAL A 270 -0.68 -11.99 -9.85
N GLY A 271 -0.66 -13.21 -9.35
CA GLY A 271 0.50 -14.09 -9.49
C GLY A 271 1.73 -13.54 -8.76
N ASP A 272 2.75 -13.18 -9.51
CA ASP A 272 4.04 -12.67 -9.05
C ASP A 272 4.25 -11.16 -9.31
N ARG A 273 3.15 -10.42 -9.49
CA ARG A 273 3.19 -8.96 -9.75
C ARG A 273 3.28 -8.18 -8.46
N TYR A 274 4.42 -8.25 -7.81
CA TYR A 274 4.67 -7.59 -6.54
C TYR A 274 4.88 -6.07 -6.72
N GLY A 275 4.43 -5.31 -5.71
CA GLY A 275 4.75 -3.88 -5.58
C GLY A 275 5.99 -3.66 -4.72
N VAL A 276 5.83 -3.18 -3.49
CA VAL A 276 6.90 -3.17 -2.49
C VAL A 276 6.70 -4.38 -1.60
N ASP A 277 7.62 -5.36 -1.67
CA ASP A 277 7.43 -6.68 -1.09
C ASP A 277 8.56 -7.11 -0.15
N GLY A 278 9.64 -6.34 -0.10
CA GLY A 278 10.83 -6.68 0.66
C GLY A 278 10.74 -6.42 2.15
N GLY A 279 11.73 -6.94 2.86
CA GLY A 279 11.95 -6.63 4.26
C GLY A 279 12.47 -5.21 4.48
N PHE A 280 12.29 -4.73 5.69
CA PHE A 280 12.82 -3.46 6.15
C PHE A 280 13.18 -3.51 7.64
N VAL A 281 13.93 -2.51 8.08
CA VAL A 281 14.22 -2.27 9.49
C VAL A 281 13.86 -0.85 9.87
N LEU A 282 13.35 -0.68 11.08
CA LEU A 282 13.18 0.62 11.72
C LEU A 282 14.25 0.81 12.79
N ARG A 283 14.86 1.99 12.84
CA ARG A 283 15.87 2.35 13.83
C ARG A 283 15.54 3.68 14.48
N GLN A 284 15.44 3.69 15.80
CA GLN A 284 15.38 4.92 16.58
C GLN A 284 16.80 5.30 16.99
N VAL A 285 17.16 6.54 16.76
CA VAL A 285 18.43 7.13 17.16
C VAL A 285 18.17 8.48 17.83
N ASN A 286 18.97 8.78 18.84
CA ASN A 286 18.98 10.12 19.45
C ASN A 286 20.08 10.94 18.77
N LEU A 287 19.69 12.01 18.11
CA LEU A 287 20.58 12.96 17.46
C LEU A 287 20.40 14.34 18.12
N ASN A 288 21.43 14.80 18.81
CA ASN A 288 21.42 16.09 19.48
C ASN A 288 20.23 16.30 20.45
N GLY A 289 19.89 15.25 21.22
CA GLY A 289 18.78 15.28 22.16
C GLY A 289 17.38 15.08 21.55
N GLN A 290 17.29 14.84 20.25
CA GLN A 290 16.04 14.52 19.56
C GLN A 290 16.01 13.08 19.10
N ASP A 291 14.94 12.38 19.47
CA ASP A 291 14.69 11.04 18.96
C ASP A 291 14.18 11.10 17.53
N ARG A 292 14.85 10.36 16.65
CA ARG A 292 14.48 10.22 15.24
C ARG A 292 14.35 8.75 14.87
N VAL A 293 13.43 8.45 13.98
CA VAL A 293 13.20 7.10 13.48
C VAL A 293 13.48 7.04 11.99
N PHE A 294 14.34 6.12 11.60
CA PHE A 294 14.69 5.86 10.21
C PHE A 294 14.18 4.48 9.80
N MET A 295 13.84 4.37 8.53
CA MET A 295 13.44 3.13 7.88
C MET A 295 14.36 2.85 6.71
N PHE A 296 14.89 1.64 6.66
CA PHE A 296 15.70 1.15 5.55
C PHE A 296 15.04 -0.12 5.03
N GLY A 297 14.70 -0.13 3.76
CA GLY A 297 13.97 -1.25 3.17
C GLY A 297 14.44 -1.62 1.77
N ALA A 298 14.06 -2.81 1.35
CA ALA A 298 14.34 -3.35 0.03
C ALA A 298 13.04 -3.70 -0.70
N MET A 299 13.12 -3.75 -2.03
CA MET A 299 11.95 -4.00 -2.87
C MET A 299 11.51 -5.48 -2.89
N GLY A 300 12.39 -6.41 -2.48
CA GLY A 300 12.09 -7.83 -2.53
C GLY A 300 11.78 -8.29 -3.96
N PHE A 301 10.67 -9.00 -4.14
CA PHE A 301 10.20 -9.40 -5.46
C PHE A 301 9.59 -8.25 -6.28
N GLY A 302 9.42 -7.09 -5.69
CA GLY A 302 8.81 -5.93 -6.35
C GLY A 302 9.76 -5.11 -7.21
N GLY A 303 11.04 -5.42 -7.21
CA GLY A 303 12.02 -4.67 -8.00
C GLY A 303 13.44 -4.75 -7.43
N ARG A 304 14.35 -4.03 -8.08
CA ARG A 304 15.75 -3.91 -7.66
C ARG A 304 15.95 -2.60 -6.93
N GLY A 305 16.61 -2.65 -5.81
CA GLY A 305 16.98 -1.46 -5.06
C GLY A 305 16.55 -1.48 -3.61
N ALA A 306 16.92 -0.41 -2.93
CA ALA A 306 16.61 -0.16 -1.54
C ALA A 306 16.25 1.31 -1.34
N TYR A 307 15.51 1.61 -0.29
CA TYR A 307 15.08 2.95 0.05
C TYR A 307 15.41 3.29 1.50
N ALA A 308 15.58 4.58 1.76
CA ALA A 308 15.78 5.09 3.11
C ALA A 308 14.82 6.25 3.38
N LEU A 309 14.14 6.19 4.51
CA LEU A 309 13.16 7.18 4.94
C LEU A 309 13.52 7.73 6.32
N ASP A 310 13.35 9.05 6.49
CA ASP A 310 13.35 9.72 7.79
C ASP A 310 11.91 9.96 8.24
N LEU A 311 11.41 9.10 9.10
CA LEU A 311 10.01 9.14 9.52
C LEU A 311 9.70 10.35 10.40
N SER A 312 10.71 10.94 11.03
CA SER A 312 10.54 12.11 11.90
C SER A 312 10.08 13.36 11.14
N LYS A 313 10.23 13.40 9.83
CA LYS A 313 9.80 14.51 8.97
C LYS A 313 8.35 14.39 8.49
N ILE A 314 7.63 13.35 8.87
CA ILE A 314 6.35 13.00 8.29
C ILE A 314 5.29 14.10 8.40
N ASP A 315 5.27 14.85 9.50
CA ASP A 315 4.33 15.94 9.73
C ASP A 315 4.80 17.28 9.18
N SER A 316 6.12 17.57 9.26
CA SER A 316 6.68 18.87 8.91
C SER A 316 7.06 18.99 7.44
N ASN A 317 7.56 17.90 6.84
CA ASN A 317 8.04 17.89 5.47
C ASN A 317 7.83 16.48 4.84
N PRO A 318 6.61 16.13 4.41
CA PRO A 318 6.32 14.81 3.86
C PRO A 318 7.20 14.42 2.66
N VAL A 319 7.54 15.38 1.82
CA VAL A 319 8.43 15.18 0.66
C VAL A 319 9.86 14.85 1.11
N GLY A 320 10.33 15.46 2.19
CA GLY A 320 11.63 15.22 2.77
C GLY A 320 11.79 13.91 3.55
N VAL A 321 10.72 13.15 3.73
CA VAL A 321 10.77 11.81 4.34
C VAL A 321 11.62 10.85 3.51
N SER A 322 11.51 10.89 2.19
CA SER A 322 12.37 10.11 1.31
C SER A 322 13.77 10.70 1.26
N MET A 323 14.74 10.01 1.88
CA MET A 323 16.14 10.46 1.93
C MET A 323 16.85 10.14 0.63
N PHE A 324 16.85 8.88 0.25
CA PHE A 324 17.43 8.40 -0.99
C PHE A 324 16.87 7.03 -1.37
N ASP A 325 16.93 6.72 -2.66
CA ASP A 325 16.76 5.38 -3.20
C ASP A 325 18.09 4.92 -3.79
N VAL A 326 18.48 3.68 -3.50
CA VAL A 326 19.62 3.02 -4.12
C VAL A 326 19.11 2.15 -5.25
N GLN A 327 19.57 2.43 -6.45
CA GLN A 327 19.29 1.65 -7.64
C GLN A 327 20.55 0.90 -8.07
N ASN A 328 20.38 -0.18 -8.81
CA ASN A 328 21.50 -0.85 -9.41
C ASN A 328 22.02 -0.05 -10.61
N GLU A 329 23.03 0.79 -10.41
CA GLU A 329 23.69 1.54 -11.46
C GLU A 329 24.54 0.66 -12.41
N SER A 330 24.47 -0.63 -12.29
CA SER A 330 25.36 -1.57 -12.99
C SER A 330 25.15 -1.70 -14.50
N LYS A 331 24.59 -0.71 -15.15
CA LYS A 331 24.66 -0.64 -16.62
C LYS A 331 25.99 -0.06 -17.15
N ASN A 332 26.80 0.56 -16.28
CA ASN A 332 28.02 1.24 -16.74
C ASN A 332 29.32 0.90 -16.00
N ASN A 333 29.30 0.24 -14.88
CA ASN A 333 30.52 -0.13 -14.17
C ASN A 333 30.40 -1.57 -13.69
N GLY A 334 31.00 -2.48 -14.44
CA GLY A 334 31.04 -3.87 -14.09
C GLY A 334 31.56 -4.12 -12.66
N VAL A 335 30.70 -4.39 -11.75
CA VAL A 335 30.93 -5.13 -10.52
C VAL A 335 29.76 -6.09 -10.34
#